data_531132a049b38b788bbe6f4cb7456a12
#
_entry.id   531132a049b38b788bbe6f4cb7456a12
#
_cell.length_a   1.000
_cell.length_b   1.000
_cell.length_c   1.000
_cell.angle_alpha   90.00
_cell.angle_beta   90.00
_cell.angle_gamma   90.00
#
_symmetry.space_group_name_H-M   'P 1'
#
loop_
_entity.id
_entity.type
_entity.pdbx_description
1 polymer ?
#
loop_
_entity_poly.entity_id
_entity_poly.type
_entity_poly.pdbx_seq_one_letter_code
_entity_poly.pdbx_strand_id
1 'polypeptide(L)'
;MSSNVHWSLLIDSLSPRSAPVAIAVDQVGKSVQGPEGEVHILDNISMTVHEGTSVAIVGASGSGKTTLLGLLAGLDVPSQGRITLAGSDLGALDEEARAQLRAREVGFVFQSFHLLPSLTAAENVALPLELAGREDPARVDAVLAAVGLAHRARHYPRQLSGGEQQRVALARAFVTRPRILFADEPTGSLDQATGQQVSDLLFGMNADSATTLVLVTHDLRLAQRCQHIFQIDGGRLQPVAHGAHA
;
A
#
# COMPACT_ATOMS: atom_id res chain seq x y z
N MET A 1 -19.20 48.94 34.01
CA MET A 1 -19.80 48.11 32.94
C MET A 1 -18.64 47.33 32.34
N SER A 2 -18.38 46.12 32.85
CA SER A 2 -17.26 45.29 32.43
C SER A 2 -17.76 44.26 31.42
N SER A 3 -17.26 44.34 30.22
CA SER A 3 -17.56 43.39 29.12
C SER A 3 -16.73 42.11 29.32
N ASN A 4 -17.35 41.08 29.86
CA ASN A 4 -16.77 39.73 29.84
C ASN A 4 -16.89 39.18 28.43
N VAL A 5 -15.81 39.24 27.66
CA VAL A 5 -15.67 38.50 26.41
C VAL A 5 -15.47 37.03 26.73
N HIS A 6 -16.39 36.20 26.27
CA HIS A 6 -16.43 34.76 26.49
C HIS A 6 -15.30 34.10 25.68
N TRP A 7 -14.12 33.83 26.30
CA TRP A 7 -12.95 33.18 25.71
C TRP A 7 -13.14 31.69 25.45
N SER A 8 -14.25 31.08 25.91
CA SER A 8 -14.49 29.65 25.78
C SER A 8 -14.89 29.19 24.36
N LEU A 9 -15.28 30.11 23.46
CA LEU A 9 -15.68 29.75 22.07
C LEU A 9 -14.52 29.77 21.05
N LEU A 10 -13.33 30.21 21.44
CA LEU A 10 -12.15 30.29 20.56
C LEU A 10 -11.16 29.13 20.74
N ILE A 11 -11.33 28.28 21.77
CA ILE A 11 -10.43 27.17 22.05
C ILE A 11 -10.79 25.88 21.31
N ASP A 12 -12.06 25.72 20.89
CA ASP A 12 -12.53 24.55 20.13
C ASP A 12 -12.11 24.52 18.65
N SER A 13 -11.52 25.60 18.14
CA SER A 13 -11.09 25.69 16.72
C SER A 13 -9.61 25.34 16.49
N LEU A 14 -8.85 24.99 17.55
CA LEU A 14 -7.41 24.73 17.50
C LEU A 14 -7.01 23.29 17.88
N SER A 15 -7.97 22.36 17.96
CA SER A 15 -7.61 20.93 17.94
C SER A 15 -6.98 20.65 16.58
N PRO A 16 -5.74 20.09 16.51
CA PRO A 16 -5.20 19.69 15.23
C PRO A 16 -6.20 18.72 14.61
N ARG A 17 -6.77 19.07 13.45
CA ARG A 17 -7.63 18.15 12.70
C ARG A 17 -6.82 16.91 12.49
N SER A 18 -7.22 15.80 13.10
CA SER A 18 -6.60 14.51 12.83
C SER A 18 -6.64 14.31 11.32
N ALA A 19 -5.49 13.92 10.72
CA ALA A 19 -5.42 13.69 9.28
C ALA A 19 -6.57 12.76 8.87
N PRO A 20 -7.17 12.93 7.68
CA PRO A 20 -8.24 12.06 7.21
C PRO A 20 -7.83 10.59 7.27
N VAL A 21 -8.79 9.70 7.46
CA VAL A 21 -8.55 8.26 7.53
C VAL A 21 -8.51 7.70 6.11
N ALA A 22 -7.38 7.09 5.74
CA ALA A 22 -7.21 6.39 4.46
C ALA A 22 -7.76 4.97 4.53
N ILE A 23 -7.49 4.26 5.64
CA ILE A 23 -7.97 2.88 5.87
C ILE A 23 -8.44 2.75 7.31
N ALA A 24 -9.65 2.25 7.52
CA ALA A 24 -10.15 1.85 8.83
C ALA A 24 -10.51 0.36 8.81
N VAL A 25 -10.06 -0.36 9.81
CA VAL A 25 -10.28 -1.81 10.00
C VAL A 25 -10.91 -2.01 11.36
N ASP A 26 -12.06 -2.62 11.41
CA ASP A 26 -12.82 -2.84 12.65
C ASP A 26 -13.18 -4.31 12.82
N GLN A 27 -12.55 -4.96 13.80
CA GLN A 27 -12.77 -6.34 14.25
C GLN A 27 -12.76 -7.37 13.09
N VAL A 28 -11.84 -7.19 12.14
CA VAL A 28 -11.75 -8.03 10.94
C VAL A 28 -11.18 -9.41 11.28
N GLY A 29 -11.89 -10.43 10.82
CA GLY A 29 -11.44 -11.82 10.83
C GLY A 29 -11.54 -12.43 9.43
N LYS A 30 -10.69 -13.41 9.15
CA LYS A 30 -10.70 -14.22 7.92
C LYS A 30 -10.50 -15.66 8.26
N SER A 31 -11.46 -16.48 7.85
CA SER A 31 -11.37 -17.94 7.87
C SER A 31 -11.63 -18.53 6.49
N VAL A 32 -11.08 -19.71 6.26
CA VAL A 32 -11.26 -20.50 5.04
C VAL A 32 -11.58 -21.94 5.40
N GLN A 33 -12.38 -22.61 4.57
CA GLN A 33 -12.63 -24.05 4.73
C GLN A 33 -11.43 -24.84 4.20
N GLY A 34 -10.75 -25.55 5.09
CA GLY A 34 -9.70 -26.50 4.75
C GLY A 34 -10.20 -27.96 4.75
N PRO A 35 -9.34 -28.91 4.33
CA PRO A 35 -9.69 -30.34 4.34
C PRO A 35 -10.01 -30.89 5.73
N GLU A 36 -9.41 -30.34 6.78
CA GLU A 36 -9.53 -30.76 8.18
C GLU A 36 -10.47 -29.87 9.01
N GLY A 37 -11.19 -28.92 8.37
CA GLY A 37 -12.10 -28.00 9.02
C GLY A 37 -11.80 -26.53 8.72
N GLU A 38 -12.44 -25.64 9.49
CA GLU A 38 -12.24 -24.20 9.34
C GLU A 38 -10.87 -23.77 9.87
N VAL A 39 -10.12 -23.02 9.06
CA VAL A 39 -8.81 -22.44 9.41
C VAL A 39 -8.98 -20.95 9.57
N HIS A 40 -8.72 -20.43 10.76
CA HIS A 40 -8.69 -18.98 11.04
C HIS A 40 -7.33 -18.40 10.64
N ILE A 41 -7.32 -17.53 9.64
CA ILE A 41 -6.11 -16.87 9.15
C ILE A 41 -5.87 -15.55 9.88
N LEU A 42 -6.95 -14.77 10.10
CA LEU A 42 -6.94 -13.51 10.83
C LEU A 42 -8.00 -13.52 11.92
N ASP A 43 -7.67 -12.97 13.07
CA ASP A 43 -8.53 -12.95 14.26
C ASP A 43 -8.58 -11.54 14.86
N ASN A 44 -9.75 -10.90 14.79
CA ASN A 44 -10.09 -9.65 15.45
C ASN A 44 -9.09 -8.50 15.20
N ILE A 45 -8.74 -8.27 13.92
CA ILE A 45 -7.84 -7.20 13.51
C ILE A 45 -8.58 -5.85 13.58
N SER A 46 -7.99 -4.88 14.29
CA SER A 46 -8.45 -3.50 14.30
C SER A 46 -7.26 -2.56 14.14
N MET A 47 -7.32 -1.64 13.17
CA MET A 47 -6.29 -0.63 12.93
C MET A 47 -6.85 0.57 12.15
N THR A 48 -6.18 1.72 12.28
CA THR A 48 -6.48 2.91 11.50
C THR A 48 -5.20 3.42 10.85
N VAL A 49 -5.25 3.73 9.56
CA VAL A 49 -4.16 4.35 8.80
C VAL A 49 -4.64 5.72 8.32
N HIS A 50 -3.93 6.76 8.69
CA HIS A 50 -4.23 8.13 8.27
C HIS A 50 -3.60 8.44 6.90
N GLU A 51 -4.21 9.37 6.16
CA GLU A 51 -3.68 9.81 4.86
C GLU A 51 -2.27 10.38 4.97
N GLY A 52 -1.43 10.06 3.98
CA GLY A 52 -0.04 10.51 3.91
C GLY A 52 0.90 9.83 4.92
N THR A 53 0.43 8.87 5.72
CA THR A 53 1.29 8.11 6.64
C THR A 53 1.84 6.84 6.00
N SER A 54 2.95 6.33 6.54
CA SER A 54 3.52 5.04 6.16
C SER A 54 3.42 4.04 7.32
N VAL A 55 2.89 2.87 7.01
CA VAL A 55 2.67 1.77 7.96
C VAL A 55 3.37 0.51 7.45
N ALA A 56 4.14 -0.15 8.30
CA ALA A 56 4.69 -1.47 8.02
C ALA A 56 3.93 -2.55 8.79
N ILE A 57 3.64 -3.67 8.14
CA ILE A 57 3.10 -4.89 8.75
C ILE A 57 4.18 -5.96 8.65
N VAL A 58 4.73 -6.36 9.79
CA VAL A 58 5.80 -7.36 9.90
C VAL A 58 5.28 -8.64 10.54
N GLY A 59 5.97 -9.75 10.30
CA GLY A 59 5.63 -11.05 10.89
C GLY A 59 6.28 -12.21 10.15
N ALA A 60 6.24 -13.40 10.73
CA ALA A 60 6.79 -14.61 10.13
C ALA A 60 6.09 -14.99 8.81
N SER A 61 6.70 -15.82 7.99
CA SER A 61 6.04 -16.40 6.82
C SER A 61 4.79 -17.19 7.27
N GLY A 62 3.68 -17.05 6.53
CA GLY A 62 2.41 -17.70 6.87
C GLY A 62 1.63 -17.04 8.01
N SER A 63 2.06 -15.91 8.58
CA SER A 63 1.34 -15.24 9.67
C SER A 63 0.05 -14.52 9.25
N GLY A 64 -0.28 -14.48 7.96
CA GLY A 64 -1.48 -13.81 7.43
C GLY A 64 -1.24 -12.43 6.80
N LYS A 65 0.02 -11.96 6.65
CA LYS A 65 0.35 -10.63 6.11
C LYS A 65 -0.25 -10.36 4.73
N THR A 66 -0.01 -11.26 3.76
CA THR A 66 -0.53 -11.13 2.40
C THR A 66 -2.06 -11.23 2.36
N THR A 67 -2.65 -12.06 3.24
CA THR A 67 -4.11 -12.13 3.41
C THR A 67 -4.66 -10.80 3.91
N LEU A 68 -4.05 -10.23 4.96
CA LEU A 68 -4.45 -8.92 5.48
C LEU A 68 -4.32 -7.84 4.41
N LEU A 69 -3.20 -7.78 3.69
CA LEU A 69 -3.00 -6.83 2.60
C LEU A 69 -4.09 -6.98 1.52
N GLY A 70 -4.42 -8.21 1.11
CA GLY A 70 -5.48 -8.48 0.14
C GLY A 70 -6.85 -7.99 0.60
N LEU A 71 -7.18 -8.14 1.89
CA LEU A 71 -8.42 -7.62 2.48
C LEU A 71 -8.42 -6.08 2.52
N LEU A 72 -7.31 -5.45 2.97
CA LEU A 72 -7.18 -3.99 3.03
C LEU A 72 -7.32 -3.34 1.65
N ALA A 73 -6.84 -4.02 0.62
CA ALA A 73 -6.90 -3.56 -0.76
C ALA A 73 -8.23 -3.92 -1.47
N GLY A 74 -9.15 -4.62 -0.80
CA GLY A 74 -10.41 -5.05 -1.40
C GLY A 74 -10.26 -6.09 -2.51
N LEU A 75 -9.14 -6.86 -2.51
CA LEU A 75 -8.95 -8.01 -3.41
C LEU A 75 -9.70 -9.25 -2.92
N ASP A 76 -10.02 -9.29 -1.63
CA ASP A 76 -10.82 -10.31 -0.98
C ASP A 76 -11.74 -9.64 0.04
N VAL A 77 -12.70 -10.39 0.59
CA VAL A 77 -13.63 -9.91 1.60
C VAL A 77 -13.37 -10.59 2.95
N PRO A 78 -13.50 -9.87 4.07
CA PRO A 78 -13.37 -10.47 5.38
C PRO A 78 -14.53 -11.45 5.66
N SER A 79 -14.30 -12.46 6.50
CA SER A 79 -15.35 -13.33 7.01
C SER A 79 -16.20 -12.66 8.08
N GLN A 80 -15.64 -11.68 8.79
CA GLN A 80 -16.30 -10.84 9.80
C GLN A 80 -15.63 -9.48 9.92
N GLY A 81 -16.32 -8.53 10.53
CA GLY A 81 -15.81 -7.17 10.71
C GLY A 81 -16.00 -6.29 9.48
N ARG A 82 -15.36 -5.12 9.47
CA ARG A 82 -15.54 -4.12 8.44
C ARG A 82 -14.22 -3.48 8.03
N ILE A 83 -14.08 -3.19 6.73
CA ILE A 83 -12.94 -2.42 6.18
C ILE A 83 -13.49 -1.24 5.39
N THR A 84 -13.01 -0.04 5.72
CA THR A 84 -13.25 1.17 4.94
C THR A 84 -11.95 1.57 4.25
N LEU A 85 -11.97 1.75 2.94
CA LEU A 85 -10.85 2.17 2.10
C LEU A 85 -11.20 3.47 1.39
N ALA A 86 -10.41 4.51 1.60
CA ALA A 86 -10.65 5.85 1.02
C ALA A 86 -12.09 6.35 1.22
N GLY A 87 -12.67 6.10 2.41
CA GLY A 87 -14.03 6.49 2.76
C GLY A 87 -15.14 5.54 2.28
N SER A 88 -14.82 4.47 1.53
CA SER A 88 -15.80 3.49 1.02
C SER A 88 -15.77 2.20 1.86
N ASP A 89 -16.93 1.73 2.32
CA ASP A 89 -17.06 0.42 2.99
C ASP A 89 -16.95 -0.70 1.95
N LEU A 90 -15.86 -1.48 2.01
CA LEU A 90 -15.59 -2.55 1.04
C LEU A 90 -16.64 -3.67 1.07
N GLY A 91 -17.26 -3.91 2.23
CA GLY A 91 -18.28 -4.92 2.39
C GLY A 91 -19.63 -4.57 1.71
N ALA A 92 -19.88 -3.27 1.51
CA ALA A 92 -21.08 -2.78 0.85
C ALA A 92 -20.96 -2.74 -0.70
N LEU A 93 -19.73 -2.93 -1.24
CA LEU A 93 -19.44 -2.89 -2.67
C LEU A 93 -19.46 -4.30 -3.27
N ASP A 94 -20.00 -4.42 -4.47
CA ASP A 94 -19.78 -5.61 -5.30
C ASP A 94 -18.37 -5.64 -5.90
N GLU A 95 -17.99 -6.70 -6.59
CA GLU A 95 -16.62 -6.85 -7.12
C GLU A 95 -16.29 -5.79 -8.17
N GLU A 96 -17.24 -5.40 -9.02
CA GLU A 96 -17.03 -4.37 -10.03
C GLU A 96 -16.75 -3.00 -9.38
N ALA A 97 -17.54 -2.63 -8.38
CA ALA A 97 -17.35 -1.38 -7.62
C ALA A 97 -16.03 -1.38 -6.83
N ARG A 98 -15.61 -2.53 -6.24
CA ARG A 98 -14.29 -2.68 -5.62
C ARG A 98 -13.16 -2.52 -6.64
N ALA A 99 -13.29 -3.14 -7.83
CA ALA A 99 -12.30 -3.00 -8.89
C ALA A 99 -12.15 -1.55 -9.36
N GLN A 100 -13.26 -0.82 -9.52
CA GLN A 100 -13.26 0.61 -9.87
C GLN A 100 -12.62 1.46 -8.76
N LEU A 101 -12.90 1.17 -7.49
CA LEU A 101 -12.28 1.84 -6.35
C LEU A 101 -10.76 1.61 -6.35
N ARG A 102 -10.30 0.36 -6.53
CA ARG A 102 -8.87 0.03 -6.64
C ARG A 102 -8.20 0.79 -7.78
N ALA A 103 -8.80 0.76 -8.98
CA ALA A 103 -8.25 1.45 -10.15
C ALA A 103 -8.06 2.96 -9.94
N ARG A 104 -8.92 3.58 -9.12
CA ARG A 104 -8.88 5.02 -8.84
C ARG A 104 -7.97 5.40 -7.68
N GLU A 105 -7.98 4.62 -6.60
CA GLU A 105 -7.40 5.04 -5.31
C GLU A 105 -6.10 4.30 -4.98
N VAL A 106 -5.81 3.15 -5.61
CA VAL A 106 -4.81 2.19 -5.13
C VAL A 106 -3.73 1.91 -6.16
N GLY A 107 -2.47 1.92 -5.69
CA GLY A 107 -1.34 1.36 -6.42
C GLY A 107 -0.82 0.09 -5.73
N PHE A 108 -0.21 -0.82 -6.52
CA PHE A 108 0.35 -2.07 -6.01
C PHE A 108 1.79 -2.28 -6.45
N VAL A 109 2.63 -2.71 -5.51
CA VAL A 109 3.99 -3.21 -5.75
C VAL A 109 4.11 -4.59 -5.12
N PHE A 110 4.51 -5.59 -5.90
CA PHE A 110 4.63 -6.98 -5.45
C PHE A 110 6.08 -7.46 -5.52
N GLN A 111 6.41 -8.47 -4.75
CA GLN A 111 7.70 -9.14 -4.74
C GLN A 111 8.10 -9.71 -6.12
N SER A 112 7.14 -10.30 -6.84
CA SER A 112 7.36 -10.93 -8.15
C SER A 112 7.12 -10.00 -9.34
N PHE A 113 7.19 -8.68 -9.14
CA PHE A 113 7.03 -7.60 -10.12
C PHE A 113 5.66 -7.58 -10.83
N HIS A 114 5.11 -8.71 -11.20
CA HIS A 114 3.84 -8.92 -11.93
C HIS A 114 3.75 -8.05 -13.21
N LEU A 115 4.86 -7.95 -13.93
CA LEU A 115 4.85 -7.32 -15.25
C LEU A 115 4.27 -8.29 -16.29
N LEU A 116 3.50 -7.74 -17.22
CA LEU A 116 2.99 -8.50 -18.35
C LEU A 116 4.14 -8.74 -19.34
N PRO A 117 4.54 -9.99 -19.62
CA PRO A 117 5.73 -10.31 -20.39
C PRO A 117 5.59 -9.97 -21.89
N SER A 118 4.35 -9.80 -22.36
CA SER A 118 4.04 -9.39 -23.74
C SER A 118 4.07 -7.88 -23.96
N LEU A 119 4.17 -7.09 -22.89
CA LEU A 119 4.21 -5.63 -22.94
C LEU A 119 5.62 -5.12 -22.63
N THR A 120 6.01 -4.03 -23.28
CA THR A 120 7.23 -3.28 -22.97
C THR A 120 7.14 -2.62 -21.59
N ALA A 121 8.24 -2.05 -21.09
CA ALA A 121 8.24 -1.29 -19.84
C ALA A 121 7.24 -0.12 -19.87
N ALA A 122 7.21 0.65 -20.96
CA ALA A 122 6.28 1.76 -21.11
C ALA A 122 4.82 1.30 -21.14
N GLU A 123 4.50 0.25 -21.86
CA GLU A 123 3.14 -0.32 -21.93
C GLU A 123 2.71 -0.91 -20.58
N ASN A 124 3.60 -1.58 -19.83
CA ASN A 124 3.31 -2.03 -18.48
C ASN A 124 2.98 -0.85 -17.55
N VAL A 125 3.68 0.27 -17.68
CA VAL A 125 3.43 1.49 -16.89
C VAL A 125 2.15 2.19 -17.33
N ALA A 126 1.85 2.20 -18.64
CA ALA A 126 0.64 2.82 -19.20
C ALA A 126 -0.64 2.08 -18.82
N LEU A 127 -0.57 0.76 -18.64
CA LEU A 127 -1.73 -0.12 -18.46
C LEU A 127 -2.77 0.37 -17.44
N PRO A 128 -2.42 0.82 -16.21
CA PRO A 128 -3.42 1.32 -15.26
C PRO A 128 -4.16 2.57 -15.76
N LEU A 129 -3.50 3.43 -16.53
CA LEU A 129 -4.14 4.61 -17.13
C LEU A 129 -5.09 4.22 -18.26
N GLU A 130 -4.69 3.27 -19.11
CA GLU A 130 -5.51 2.74 -20.19
C GLU A 130 -6.79 2.07 -19.65
N LEU A 131 -6.65 1.23 -18.62
CA LEU A 131 -7.78 0.59 -17.94
C LEU A 131 -8.74 1.60 -17.28
N ALA A 132 -8.22 2.76 -16.86
CA ALA A 132 -9.02 3.86 -16.34
C ALA A 132 -9.60 4.78 -17.44
N GLY A 133 -9.38 4.46 -18.74
CA GLY A 133 -9.79 5.31 -19.87
C GLY A 133 -9.08 6.66 -19.93
N ARG A 134 -7.88 6.76 -19.36
CA ARG A 134 -7.06 7.99 -19.30
C ARG A 134 -5.68 7.72 -19.91
N GLU A 135 -5.50 8.02 -21.18
CA GLU A 135 -4.18 7.95 -21.79
C GLU A 135 -3.36 9.21 -21.49
N ASP A 136 -2.16 9.02 -20.93
CA ASP A 136 -1.22 10.11 -20.62
C ASP A 136 0.23 9.65 -20.91
N PRO A 137 0.68 9.63 -22.17
CA PRO A 137 2.04 9.23 -22.53
C PRO A 137 3.11 10.10 -21.85
N ALA A 138 2.87 11.40 -21.67
CA ALA A 138 3.81 12.29 -21.00
C ALA A 138 4.01 11.90 -19.52
N ARG A 139 2.94 11.44 -18.85
CA ARG A 139 3.01 10.92 -17.49
C ARG A 139 3.78 9.60 -17.43
N VAL A 140 3.59 8.70 -18.39
CA VAL A 140 4.36 7.45 -18.50
C VAL A 140 5.85 7.74 -18.64
N ASP A 141 6.23 8.64 -19.55
CA ASP A 141 7.63 9.04 -19.73
C ASP A 141 8.22 9.67 -18.46
N ALA A 142 7.46 10.54 -17.80
CA ALA A 142 7.89 11.21 -16.57
C ALA A 142 8.15 10.20 -15.43
N VAL A 143 7.28 9.21 -15.20
CA VAL A 143 7.50 8.21 -14.15
C VAL A 143 8.61 7.23 -14.49
N LEU A 144 8.80 6.86 -15.77
CA LEU A 144 9.94 6.06 -16.22
C LEU A 144 11.26 6.81 -16.03
N ALA A 145 11.29 8.11 -16.29
CA ALA A 145 12.45 8.94 -16.01
C ALA A 145 12.74 9.04 -14.51
N ALA A 146 11.71 9.20 -13.67
CA ALA A 146 11.84 9.27 -12.22
C ALA A 146 12.45 7.98 -11.62
N VAL A 147 12.15 6.80 -12.21
CA VAL A 147 12.77 5.53 -11.80
C VAL A 147 14.08 5.22 -12.54
N GLY A 148 14.62 6.16 -13.35
CA GLY A 148 15.88 6.02 -14.08
C GLY A 148 15.82 5.07 -15.27
N LEU A 149 14.64 4.81 -15.84
CA LEU A 149 14.43 3.82 -16.90
C LEU A 149 13.91 4.40 -18.24
N ALA A 150 14.02 5.72 -18.45
CA ALA A 150 13.61 6.34 -19.72
C ALA A 150 14.25 5.64 -20.95
N HIS A 151 15.54 5.25 -20.84
CA HIS A 151 16.29 4.56 -21.89
C HIS A 151 15.85 3.10 -22.09
N ARG A 152 15.05 2.53 -21.19
CA ARG A 152 14.54 1.15 -21.19
C ARG A 152 13.04 1.08 -21.57
N ALA A 153 12.39 2.18 -21.88
CA ALA A 153 10.94 2.27 -22.13
C ALA A 153 10.42 1.20 -23.12
N ARG A 154 11.21 0.88 -24.15
CA ARG A 154 10.84 -0.09 -25.22
C ARG A 154 11.32 -1.52 -24.94
N HIS A 155 11.93 -1.82 -23.79
CA HIS A 155 12.40 -3.16 -23.45
C HIS A 155 11.26 -3.99 -22.84
N TYR A 156 11.23 -5.26 -23.18
CA TYR A 156 10.32 -6.25 -22.57
C TYR A 156 10.88 -6.73 -21.23
N PRO A 157 10.04 -7.21 -20.30
CA PRO A 157 10.49 -7.68 -18.97
C PRO A 157 11.67 -8.65 -19.03
N ARG A 158 11.71 -9.59 -19.98
CA ARG A 158 12.81 -10.56 -20.17
C ARG A 158 14.17 -9.92 -20.49
N GLN A 159 14.19 -8.66 -20.89
CA GLN A 159 15.40 -7.90 -21.26
C GLN A 159 15.88 -7.00 -20.09
N LEU A 160 15.13 -6.99 -18.98
CA LEU A 160 15.37 -6.18 -17.81
C LEU A 160 15.92 -7.04 -16.67
N SER A 161 16.88 -6.52 -15.90
CA SER A 161 17.29 -7.12 -14.64
C SER A 161 16.15 -7.10 -13.62
N GLY A 162 16.23 -7.91 -12.54
CA GLY A 162 15.22 -7.93 -11.48
C GLY A 162 14.99 -6.55 -10.86
N GLY A 163 16.06 -5.78 -10.61
CA GLY A 163 15.95 -4.42 -10.10
C GLY A 163 15.33 -3.45 -11.10
N GLU A 164 15.59 -3.59 -12.41
CA GLU A 164 14.92 -2.81 -13.45
C GLU A 164 13.42 -3.16 -13.53
N GLN A 165 13.07 -4.45 -13.46
CA GLN A 165 11.68 -4.90 -13.43
C GLN A 165 10.92 -4.33 -12.22
N GLN A 166 11.54 -4.32 -11.06
CA GLN A 166 10.93 -3.74 -9.86
C GLN A 166 10.76 -2.23 -9.97
N ARG A 167 11.71 -1.51 -10.58
CA ARG A 167 11.55 -0.08 -10.85
C ARG A 167 10.44 0.19 -11.87
N VAL A 168 10.23 -0.68 -12.87
CA VAL A 168 9.05 -0.59 -13.76
C VAL A 168 7.76 -0.83 -12.97
N ALA A 169 7.73 -1.81 -12.04
CA ALA A 169 6.57 -2.05 -11.18
C ALA A 169 6.26 -0.85 -10.26
N LEU A 170 7.29 -0.18 -9.72
CA LEU A 170 7.12 1.09 -9.00
C LEU A 170 6.53 2.18 -9.89
N ALA A 171 7.09 2.40 -11.09
CA ALA A 171 6.57 3.38 -12.02
C ALA A 171 5.09 3.12 -12.36
N ARG A 172 4.72 1.85 -12.62
CA ARG A 172 3.34 1.43 -12.85
C ARG A 172 2.43 1.74 -11.67
N ALA A 173 2.89 1.50 -10.44
CA ALA A 173 2.10 1.77 -9.24
C ALA A 173 1.85 3.26 -9.00
N PHE A 174 2.81 4.13 -9.36
CA PHE A 174 2.72 5.58 -9.14
C PHE A 174 2.16 6.37 -10.33
N VAL A 175 1.98 5.75 -11.50
CA VAL A 175 1.54 6.46 -12.72
C VAL A 175 0.15 7.09 -12.56
N THR A 176 -0.77 6.43 -11.84
CA THR A 176 -2.12 6.91 -11.59
C THR A 176 -2.20 7.96 -10.47
N ARG A 177 -1.09 8.24 -9.76
CA ARG A 177 -1.06 9.06 -8.53
C ARG A 177 -2.03 8.52 -7.46
N PRO A 178 -1.83 7.29 -7.01
CA PRO A 178 -2.74 6.66 -6.07
C PRO A 178 -2.73 7.37 -4.72
N ARG A 179 -3.87 7.40 -4.02
CA ARG A 179 -3.94 7.89 -2.62
C ARG A 179 -3.32 6.88 -1.65
N ILE A 180 -3.36 5.60 -2.00
CA ILE A 180 -2.88 4.51 -1.16
C ILE A 180 -2.01 3.58 -2.01
N LEU A 181 -0.82 3.26 -1.51
CA LEU A 181 0.10 2.30 -2.11
C LEU A 181 0.24 1.09 -1.20
N PHE A 182 -0.06 -0.09 -1.72
CA PHE A 182 0.24 -1.35 -1.09
C PHE A 182 1.53 -1.94 -1.67
N ALA A 183 2.47 -2.31 -0.80
CA ALA A 183 3.73 -2.92 -1.19
C ALA A 183 3.92 -4.25 -0.43
N ASP A 184 3.91 -5.37 -1.15
CA ASP A 184 4.11 -6.71 -0.59
C ASP A 184 5.52 -7.20 -0.91
N GLU A 185 6.40 -7.23 0.10
CA GLU A 185 7.81 -7.65 0.01
C GLU A 185 8.55 -7.01 -1.19
N PRO A 186 8.54 -5.67 -1.35
CA PRO A 186 8.95 -5.01 -2.59
C PRO A 186 10.43 -5.21 -2.96
N THR A 187 11.25 -5.72 -2.05
CA THR A 187 12.68 -6.01 -2.26
C THR A 187 13.05 -7.47 -2.05
N GLY A 188 12.07 -8.33 -1.73
CA GLY A 188 12.31 -9.71 -1.28
C GLY A 188 12.94 -10.64 -2.33
N SER A 189 12.88 -10.30 -3.63
CA SER A 189 13.51 -11.07 -4.72
C SER A 189 14.83 -10.47 -5.23
N LEU A 190 15.35 -9.41 -4.59
CA LEU A 190 16.51 -8.65 -5.02
C LEU A 190 17.72 -8.91 -4.11
N ASP A 191 18.93 -8.76 -4.66
CA ASP A 191 20.13 -8.67 -3.85
C ASP A 191 20.10 -7.40 -2.96
N GLN A 192 20.92 -7.39 -1.92
CA GLN A 192 20.89 -6.33 -0.89
C GLN A 192 21.14 -4.92 -1.48
N ALA A 193 22.09 -4.77 -2.42
CA ALA A 193 22.43 -3.46 -2.97
C ALA A 193 21.32 -2.93 -3.87
N THR A 194 20.78 -3.80 -4.73
CA THR A 194 19.63 -3.46 -5.60
C THR A 194 18.37 -3.20 -4.77
N GLY A 195 18.13 -4.01 -3.73
CA GLY A 195 17.00 -3.83 -2.81
C GLY A 195 17.04 -2.49 -2.09
N GLN A 196 18.24 -2.04 -1.65
CA GLN A 196 18.40 -0.72 -1.04
C GLN A 196 18.04 0.40 -2.03
N GLN A 197 18.51 0.35 -3.28
CA GLN A 197 18.19 1.35 -4.30
C GLN A 197 16.68 1.42 -4.59
N VAL A 198 16.02 0.26 -4.72
CA VAL A 198 14.58 0.17 -4.95
C VAL A 198 13.79 0.70 -3.75
N SER A 199 14.24 0.40 -2.54
CA SER A 199 13.67 0.91 -1.30
C SER A 199 13.78 2.44 -1.21
N ASP A 200 14.95 3.02 -1.51
CA ASP A 200 15.16 4.47 -1.48
C ASP A 200 14.25 5.17 -2.50
N LEU A 201 14.08 4.56 -3.67
CA LEU A 201 13.19 5.06 -4.71
C LEU A 201 11.72 4.99 -4.27
N LEU A 202 11.27 3.87 -3.68
CA LEU A 202 9.92 3.70 -3.16
C LEU A 202 9.57 4.80 -2.15
N PHE A 203 10.43 4.99 -1.12
CA PHE A 203 10.17 5.99 -0.08
C PHE A 203 10.31 7.43 -0.60
N GLY A 204 11.23 7.70 -1.53
CA GLY A 204 11.35 9.01 -2.19
C GLY A 204 10.07 9.37 -2.97
N MET A 205 9.63 8.48 -3.85
CA MET A 205 8.39 8.69 -4.64
C MET A 205 7.15 8.81 -3.73
N ASN A 206 7.11 8.05 -2.63
CA ASN A 206 6.02 8.12 -1.66
C ASN A 206 5.98 9.48 -0.95
N ALA A 207 7.11 10.01 -0.53
CA ALA A 207 7.22 11.32 0.11
C ALA A 207 6.81 12.45 -0.84
N ASP A 208 7.27 12.41 -2.10
CA ASP A 208 6.96 13.42 -3.12
C ASP A 208 5.47 13.46 -3.50
N SER A 209 4.77 12.32 -3.43
CA SER A 209 3.35 12.21 -3.79
C SER A 209 2.40 12.32 -2.60
N ALA A 210 2.91 12.37 -1.36
CA ALA A 210 2.12 12.30 -0.13
C ALA A 210 1.13 11.10 -0.10
N THR A 211 1.51 9.99 -0.74
CA THR A 211 0.72 8.77 -0.82
C THR A 211 0.76 8.05 0.53
N THR A 212 -0.36 7.48 0.96
CA THR A 212 -0.40 6.60 2.14
C THR A 212 0.23 5.25 1.78
N LEU A 213 1.28 4.84 2.51
CA LEU A 213 1.98 3.57 2.24
C LEU A 213 1.59 2.50 3.25
N VAL A 214 1.18 1.33 2.76
CA VAL A 214 1.05 0.10 3.53
C VAL A 214 2.06 -0.91 3.01
N LEU A 215 3.10 -1.15 3.80
CA LEU A 215 4.21 -2.03 3.48
C LEU A 215 4.09 -3.34 4.25
N VAL A 216 4.08 -4.46 3.55
CA VAL A 216 4.23 -5.80 4.14
C VAL A 216 5.64 -6.27 3.91
N THR A 217 6.36 -6.64 4.96
CA THR A 217 7.74 -7.13 4.85
C THR A 217 8.16 -7.95 6.07
N HIS A 218 9.16 -8.81 5.90
CA HIS A 218 9.92 -9.44 6.97
C HIS A 218 11.26 -8.73 7.24
N ASP A 219 11.68 -7.77 6.39
CA ASP A 219 12.89 -6.97 6.62
C ASP A 219 12.59 -5.82 7.58
N LEU A 220 13.09 -5.96 8.82
CA LEU A 220 12.91 -4.95 9.87
C LEU A 220 13.57 -3.61 9.53
N ARG A 221 14.67 -3.59 8.76
CA ARG A 221 15.33 -2.34 8.34
C ARG A 221 14.43 -1.56 7.40
N LEU A 222 13.72 -2.26 6.51
CA LEU A 222 12.75 -1.64 5.63
C LEU A 222 11.53 -1.14 6.42
N ALA A 223 11.03 -1.95 7.35
CA ALA A 223 9.91 -1.59 8.22
C ALA A 223 10.19 -0.35 9.08
N GLN A 224 11.43 -0.21 9.60
CA GLN A 224 11.85 0.95 10.41
C GLN A 224 11.84 2.29 9.65
N ARG A 225 11.72 2.28 8.34
CA ARG A 225 11.53 3.50 7.54
C ARG A 225 10.09 4.01 7.56
N CYS A 226 9.13 3.17 7.97
CA CYS A 226 7.73 3.57 8.12
C CYS A 226 7.50 4.28 9.46
N GLN A 227 6.48 5.15 9.49
CA GLN A 227 6.11 5.92 10.71
C GLN A 227 5.48 5.03 11.79
N HIS A 228 4.77 3.97 11.38
CA HIS A 228 4.13 3.02 12.28
C HIS A 228 4.49 1.60 11.88
N ILE A 229 4.69 0.73 12.87
CA ILE A 229 4.97 -0.69 12.66
C ILE A 229 3.93 -1.49 13.42
N PHE A 230 3.32 -2.45 12.75
CA PHE A 230 2.47 -3.46 13.35
C PHE A 230 3.10 -4.83 13.14
N GLN A 231 3.05 -5.66 14.16
CA GLN A 231 3.43 -7.07 14.08
C GLN A 231 2.19 -7.93 13.99
N ILE A 232 2.16 -8.84 13.01
CA ILE A 232 1.15 -9.88 12.94
C ILE A 232 1.74 -11.22 13.41
N ASP A 233 1.08 -11.83 14.37
CA ASP A 233 1.45 -13.13 14.91
C ASP A 233 0.19 -13.93 15.24
N GLY A 234 0.14 -15.20 14.80
CA GLY A 234 -1.03 -16.06 14.98
C GLY A 234 -2.35 -15.44 14.50
N GLY A 235 -2.31 -14.65 13.41
CA GLY A 235 -3.48 -13.96 12.86
C GLY A 235 -3.92 -12.71 13.63
N ARG A 236 -3.20 -12.28 14.67
CA ARG A 236 -3.49 -11.09 15.47
C ARG A 236 -2.50 -9.98 15.21
N LEU A 237 -2.97 -8.74 15.19
CA LEU A 237 -2.16 -7.56 14.91
C LEU A 237 -1.90 -6.78 16.21
N GLN A 238 -0.64 -6.38 16.41
CA GLN A 238 -0.23 -5.58 17.57
C GLN A 238 0.69 -4.43 17.11
N PRO A 239 0.53 -3.20 17.64
CA PRO A 239 1.46 -2.11 17.38
C PRO A 239 2.82 -2.42 18.01
N VAL A 240 3.90 -2.08 17.31
CA VAL A 240 5.28 -2.18 17.81
C VAL A 240 5.79 -0.77 18.12
N ALA A 241 6.28 -0.56 19.34
CA ALA A 241 6.87 0.72 19.72
C ALA A 241 8.14 0.99 18.89
N HIS A 242 8.29 2.20 18.33
CA HIS A 242 9.52 2.63 17.68
C HIS A 242 10.67 2.59 18.70
N GLY A 243 11.70 1.78 18.45
CA GLY A 243 12.87 1.65 19.33
C GLY A 243 12.92 0.38 20.20
N ALA A 244 12.00 -0.57 20.06
CA ALA A 244 11.96 -1.78 20.90
C ALA A 244 12.94 -2.90 20.48
N HIS A 245 13.81 -2.65 19.50
CA HIS A 245 14.84 -3.60 19.07
C HIS A 245 16.23 -2.94 19.19
N ALA A 246 16.82 -3.04 20.38
CA ALA A 246 18.25 -2.87 20.60
C ALA A 246 18.94 -4.25 20.59
#